data_5f689187d016391b7b6042e21c9395f4
#
_entry.id   5f689187d016391b7b6042e21c9395f4
#
_cell.length_a   1.000
_cell.length_b   1.000
_cell.length_c   1.000
_cell.angle_alpha   90.00
_cell.angle_beta   90.00
_cell.angle_gamma   90.00
#
_symmetry.space_group_name_H-M   'P 1'
#
loop_
_entity.id
_entity.type
_entity.pdbx_description
1 polymer ?
#
loop_
_entity_poly.entity_id
_entity_poly.type
_entity_poly.pdbx_seq_one_letter_code
_entity_poly.pdbx_strand_id
1 'polypeptide(L)'
;MHKSKLGGFIIDCQGDDLAGAADFWGAALGMPVRELPPAESATYKRLEDSRHGLDIEVQIVSHPSRVHLDIETDDIEAEVRRLEKLGARRVQAIQTWWVMEAPTGQRFCVVRAASTAFAERATQWP
;
A
#
# COMPACT_ATOMS: atom_id res chain seq x y z
N MET A 1 22.86 3.64 -0.76
CA MET A 1 22.11 2.57 -1.46
C MET A 1 20.91 2.16 -0.66
N HIS A 2 19.81 1.92 -1.32
CA HIS A 2 18.59 1.45 -0.67
C HIS A 2 17.85 0.50 -1.60
N LYS A 3 16.84 -0.17 -1.07
CA LYS A 3 16.02 -1.12 -1.84
C LYS A 3 14.56 -0.73 -1.80
N SER A 4 13.85 -1.02 -2.88
CA SER A 4 12.39 -0.90 -2.92
C SER A 4 11.77 -1.91 -3.87
N LYS A 5 10.47 -2.15 -3.69
CA LYS A 5 9.66 -3.00 -4.56
C LYS A 5 8.19 -2.65 -4.41
N LEU A 6 7.38 -3.13 -5.33
CA LEU A 6 5.93 -3.11 -5.12
C LEU A 6 5.61 -3.92 -3.86
N GLY A 7 5.10 -3.26 -2.85
CA GLY A 7 4.68 -3.92 -1.62
C GLY A 7 3.30 -4.52 -1.72
N GLY A 8 2.42 -3.84 -2.42
CA GLY A 8 1.05 -4.28 -2.61
C GLY A 8 0.16 -3.16 -3.11
N PHE A 9 -1.12 -3.31 -2.89
CA PHE A 9 -2.06 -2.25 -3.23
C PHE A 9 -3.23 -2.24 -2.24
N ILE A 10 -3.87 -1.08 -2.15
CA ILE A 10 -4.97 -0.84 -1.24
C ILE A 10 -6.21 -0.56 -2.08
N ILE A 11 -7.29 -1.27 -1.81
CA ILE A 11 -8.58 -1.04 -2.45
C ILE A 11 -9.33 -0.05 -1.57
N ASP A 12 -9.37 1.20 -1.99
CA ASP A 12 -10.05 2.28 -1.27
C ASP A 12 -11.53 2.24 -1.62
N CYS A 13 -12.37 2.04 -0.62
CA CYS A 13 -13.82 1.91 -0.79
C CYS A 13 -14.53 3.08 -0.14
N GLN A 14 -15.22 3.89 -0.93
CA GLN A 14 -16.06 4.95 -0.38
C GLN A 14 -17.25 4.36 0.35
N GLY A 15 -17.47 4.77 1.58
CA GLY A 15 -18.58 4.28 2.37
C GLY A 15 -18.24 4.10 3.83
N ASP A 16 -19.04 3.29 4.53
CA ASP A 16 -18.92 3.06 5.96
C ASP A 16 -19.00 1.57 6.35
N ASP A 17 -19.02 0.68 5.38
CA ASP A 17 -19.14 -0.77 5.63
C ASP A 17 -17.85 -1.49 5.24
N LEU A 18 -16.87 -1.45 6.14
CA LEU A 18 -15.58 -2.10 5.93
C LEU A 18 -15.73 -3.62 5.81
N ALA A 19 -16.56 -4.23 6.65
CA ALA A 19 -16.76 -5.68 6.64
C ALA A 19 -17.35 -6.14 5.31
N GLY A 20 -18.38 -5.47 4.81
CA GLY A 20 -19.00 -5.80 3.53
C GLY A 20 -18.05 -5.60 2.35
N ALA A 21 -17.25 -4.53 2.37
CA ALA A 21 -16.26 -4.28 1.32
C ALA A 21 -15.20 -5.38 1.30
N ALA A 22 -14.67 -5.73 2.46
CA ALA A 22 -13.66 -6.78 2.57
C ALA A 22 -14.21 -8.15 2.17
N ASP A 23 -15.42 -8.46 2.56
CA ASP A 23 -16.08 -9.71 2.20
C ASP A 23 -16.26 -9.83 0.68
N PHE A 24 -16.68 -8.74 0.04
CA PHE A 24 -16.82 -8.74 -1.42
C PHE A 24 -15.49 -9.01 -2.11
N TRP A 25 -14.46 -8.24 -1.76
CA TRP A 25 -13.16 -8.36 -2.44
C TRP A 25 -12.45 -9.66 -2.09
N GLY A 26 -12.57 -10.11 -0.85
CA GLY A 26 -12.03 -11.41 -0.46
C GLY A 26 -12.65 -12.55 -1.24
N ALA A 27 -13.99 -12.55 -1.39
CA ALA A 27 -14.70 -13.56 -2.16
C ALA A 27 -14.38 -13.45 -3.65
N ALA A 28 -14.35 -12.22 -4.19
CA ALA A 28 -14.08 -11.99 -5.60
C ALA A 28 -12.67 -12.47 -6.01
N LEU A 29 -11.70 -12.28 -5.15
CA LEU A 29 -10.30 -12.61 -5.42
C LEU A 29 -9.88 -13.98 -4.88
N GLY A 30 -10.75 -14.64 -4.12
CA GLY A 30 -10.41 -15.92 -3.48
C GLY A 30 -9.36 -15.79 -2.39
N MET A 31 -9.37 -14.67 -1.65
CA MET A 31 -8.40 -14.37 -0.60
C MET A 31 -9.12 -14.28 0.76
N PRO A 32 -8.68 -15.04 1.77
CA PRO A 32 -9.25 -14.92 3.10
C PRO A 32 -9.08 -13.53 3.69
N VAL A 33 -10.11 -13.04 4.37
CA VAL A 33 -10.06 -11.75 5.07
C VAL A 33 -9.37 -11.96 6.42
N ARG A 34 -8.42 -11.07 6.75
CA ARG A 34 -7.73 -11.09 8.02
C ARG A 34 -7.89 -9.78 8.77
N GLU A 35 -8.08 -9.88 10.08
CA GLU A 35 -8.09 -8.72 10.95
C GLU A 35 -6.67 -8.19 11.14
N LEU A 36 -6.54 -6.86 11.14
CA LEU A 36 -5.31 -6.18 11.47
C LEU A 36 -5.27 -5.85 12.98
N PRO A 37 -4.11 -5.47 13.52
CA PRO A 37 -4.02 -5.01 14.90
C PRO A 37 -5.04 -3.91 15.21
N PRO A 38 -5.51 -3.76 16.46
CA PRO A 38 -6.57 -2.82 16.81
C PRO A 38 -6.36 -1.37 16.35
N ALA A 39 -5.10 -0.92 16.27
CA ALA A 39 -4.79 0.43 15.80
C ALA A 39 -5.18 0.65 14.33
N GLU A 40 -5.29 -0.39 13.53
CA GLU A 40 -5.55 -0.33 12.09
C GLU A 40 -6.90 -0.90 11.70
N SER A 41 -7.47 -1.79 12.52
CA SER A 41 -8.67 -2.56 12.18
C SER A 41 -9.93 -1.73 12.03
N ALA A 42 -9.93 -0.48 12.46
CA ALA A 42 -11.11 0.40 12.33
C ALA A 42 -11.35 0.82 10.88
N THR A 43 -10.28 0.96 10.08
CA THR A 43 -10.37 1.45 8.69
C THR A 43 -9.82 0.49 7.65
N TYR A 44 -9.05 -0.51 8.06
CA TYR A 44 -8.38 -1.46 7.15
C TYR A 44 -8.70 -2.90 7.49
N LYS A 45 -8.79 -3.74 6.45
CA LYS A 45 -8.71 -5.19 6.58
C LYS A 45 -7.76 -5.72 5.54
N ARG A 46 -7.00 -6.77 5.89
CA ARG A 46 -6.07 -7.41 4.97
C ARG A 46 -6.75 -8.54 4.23
N LEU A 47 -6.43 -8.68 2.95
CA LEU A 47 -6.75 -9.87 2.16
C LEU A 47 -5.48 -10.70 2.05
N GLU A 48 -5.56 -11.97 2.46
CA GLU A 48 -4.37 -12.82 2.50
C GLU A 48 -4.01 -13.29 1.10
N ASP A 49 -2.83 -12.87 0.61
CA ASP A 49 -2.27 -13.32 -0.65
C ASP A 49 -1.06 -14.20 -0.39
N SER A 50 -1.26 -15.52 -0.45
CA SER A 50 -0.18 -16.49 -0.27
C SER A 50 0.59 -16.79 -1.55
N ARG A 51 0.10 -16.33 -2.72
CA ARG A 51 0.67 -16.69 -4.02
C ARG A 51 1.67 -15.68 -4.53
N HIS A 52 1.38 -14.39 -4.38
CA HIS A 52 2.12 -13.33 -5.04
C HIS A 52 3.01 -12.54 -4.10
N GLY A 53 2.88 -12.73 -2.79
CA GLY A 53 3.66 -12.00 -1.79
C GLY A 53 3.35 -10.53 -1.73
N LEU A 54 2.14 -10.13 -2.12
CA LEU A 54 1.69 -8.75 -2.06
C LEU A 54 0.88 -8.52 -0.80
N ASP A 55 1.00 -7.31 -0.24
CA ASP A 55 0.15 -6.85 0.85
C ASP A 55 -1.06 -6.16 0.23
N ILE A 56 -2.19 -6.84 0.24
CA ILE A 56 -3.45 -6.34 -0.31
C ILE A 56 -4.39 -6.03 0.83
N GLU A 57 -4.85 -4.79 0.91
CA GLU A 57 -5.76 -4.35 1.97
C GLU A 57 -6.96 -3.65 1.38
N VAL A 58 -8.06 -3.67 2.14
CA VAL A 58 -9.27 -2.93 1.84
C VAL A 58 -9.39 -1.82 2.87
N GLN A 59 -9.64 -0.59 2.41
CA GLN A 59 -9.74 0.58 3.28
C GLN A 59 -11.07 1.30 3.02
N ILE A 60 -11.71 1.77 4.09
CA ILE A 60 -12.86 2.68 3.96
C ILE A 60 -12.33 4.11 3.87
N VAL A 61 -12.84 4.85 2.89
CA VAL A 61 -12.43 6.23 2.63
C VAL A 61 -13.66 7.10 2.39
N SER A 62 -13.47 8.42 2.48
CA SER A 62 -14.53 9.39 2.21
C SER A 62 -14.54 9.91 0.77
N HIS A 63 -13.42 9.77 0.06
CA HIS A 63 -13.33 10.18 -1.35
C HIS A 63 -13.88 9.07 -2.27
N PRO A 64 -14.04 9.32 -3.58
CA PRO A 64 -14.47 8.27 -4.51
C PRO A 64 -13.55 7.06 -4.48
N SER A 65 -14.13 5.88 -4.66
CA SER A 65 -13.42 4.60 -4.65
C SER A 65 -12.31 4.58 -5.70
N ARG A 66 -11.17 4.02 -5.33
CA ARG A 66 -10.01 3.88 -6.21
C ARG A 66 -9.07 2.81 -5.63
N VAL A 67 -8.06 2.45 -6.39
CA VAL A 67 -6.98 1.57 -5.92
C VAL A 67 -5.69 2.38 -5.93
N HIS A 68 -4.91 2.29 -4.87
CA HIS A 68 -3.58 2.89 -4.88
C HIS A 68 -2.51 1.86 -4.58
N LEU A 69 -1.31 2.10 -5.12
CA LEU A 69 -0.17 1.22 -4.92
C LEU A 69 0.60 1.62 -3.67
N ASP A 70 1.20 0.63 -3.01
CA ASP A 70 2.20 0.84 -1.97
C ASP A 70 3.55 0.36 -2.49
N ILE A 71 4.54 1.25 -2.43
CA ILE A 71 5.94 0.90 -2.67
C ILE A 71 6.58 0.73 -1.31
N GLU A 72 7.10 -0.46 -1.01
CA GLU A 72 7.82 -0.67 0.24
C GLU A 72 9.32 -0.50 0.03
N THR A 73 9.98 0.03 1.04
CA THR A 73 11.39 0.37 0.99
C THR A 73 12.04 0.23 2.36
N ASP A 74 13.35 0.00 2.37
CA ASP A 74 14.14 0.01 3.59
C ASP A 74 14.65 1.41 3.97
N ASP A 75 14.43 2.42 3.10
CA ASP A 75 14.81 3.82 3.36
C ASP A 75 13.80 4.75 2.69
N ILE A 76 12.83 5.22 3.45
CA ILE A 76 11.72 6.01 2.93
C ILE A 76 12.22 7.30 2.28
N GLU A 77 13.11 8.05 2.95
CA GLU A 77 13.57 9.32 2.40
C GLU A 77 14.35 9.13 1.10
N ALA A 78 15.21 8.13 1.03
CA ALA A 78 15.96 7.83 -0.18
C ALA A 78 15.03 7.43 -1.33
N GLU A 79 14.00 6.63 -1.04
CA GLU A 79 13.04 6.22 -2.07
C GLU A 79 12.19 7.40 -2.54
N VAL A 80 11.71 8.23 -1.63
CA VAL A 80 10.95 9.43 -2.00
C VAL A 80 11.77 10.33 -2.92
N ARG A 81 13.04 10.55 -2.59
CA ARG A 81 13.93 11.36 -3.45
C ARG A 81 14.14 10.74 -4.82
N ARG A 82 14.30 9.42 -4.88
CA ARG A 82 14.42 8.71 -6.16
C ARG A 82 13.18 8.93 -7.03
N LEU A 83 12.01 8.81 -6.42
CA LEU A 83 10.74 8.99 -7.12
C LEU A 83 10.51 10.44 -7.55
N GLU A 84 10.94 11.41 -6.74
CA GLU A 84 10.87 12.82 -7.13
C GLU A 84 11.71 13.09 -8.38
N LYS A 85 12.87 12.46 -8.49
CA LYS A 85 13.70 12.57 -9.70
C LYS A 85 13.02 11.99 -10.94
N LEU A 86 12.12 11.04 -10.75
CA LEU A 86 11.32 10.46 -11.83
C LEU A 86 10.07 11.28 -12.15
N GLY A 87 9.81 12.36 -11.41
CA GLY A 87 8.71 13.27 -11.66
C GLY A 87 7.54 13.18 -10.68
N ALA A 88 7.62 12.34 -9.67
CA ALA A 88 6.62 12.30 -8.62
C ALA A 88 6.78 13.50 -7.68
N ARG A 89 5.71 13.82 -6.93
CA ARG A 89 5.76 14.88 -5.93
C ARG A 89 5.23 14.38 -4.59
N ARG A 90 5.73 14.96 -3.52
CA ARG A 90 5.24 14.69 -2.17
C ARG A 90 3.89 15.35 -1.98
N VAL A 91 2.95 14.63 -1.39
CA VAL A 91 1.63 15.17 -1.07
C VAL A 91 1.48 15.36 0.44
N GLN A 92 1.72 14.31 1.22
CA GLN A 92 1.49 14.36 2.66
C GLN A 92 2.29 13.27 3.38
N ALA A 93 2.92 13.65 4.49
CA ALA A 93 3.50 12.68 5.40
C ALA A 93 2.42 12.19 6.36
N ILE A 94 2.29 10.88 6.52
CA ILE A 94 1.35 10.26 7.44
C ILE A 94 2.10 9.26 8.32
N GLN A 95 2.22 9.55 9.61
CA GLN A 95 2.94 8.68 10.55
C GLN A 95 4.36 8.35 10.02
N THR A 96 4.58 7.13 9.51
CA THR A 96 5.89 6.67 9.06
C THR A 96 6.01 6.60 7.53
N TRP A 97 4.97 6.96 6.78
CA TRP A 97 4.98 6.83 5.31
C TRP A 97 4.66 8.16 4.63
N TRP A 98 4.89 8.21 3.33
CA TRP A 98 4.57 9.35 2.48
C TRP A 98 3.49 8.99 1.47
N VAL A 99 2.49 9.86 1.34
CA VAL A 99 1.59 9.87 0.19
C VAL A 99 2.24 10.71 -0.88
N MET A 100 2.35 10.17 -2.08
CA MET A 100 2.93 10.84 -3.24
C MET A 100 1.94 10.87 -4.39
N GLU A 101 2.25 11.69 -5.39
CA GLU A 101 1.49 11.73 -6.63
C GLU A 101 2.43 11.50 -7.81
N ALA A 102 2.08 10.54 -8.66
CA ALA A 102 2.83 10.24 -9.87
C ALA A 102 2.66 11.34 -10.91
N PRO A 103 3.59 11.47 -11.88
CA PRO A 103 3.42 12.43 -13.00
C PRO A 103 2.10 12.24 -13.76
N THR A 104 1.56 11.03 -13.72
CA THR A 104 0.29 10.67 -14.38
C THR A 104 -0.93 10.89 -13.49
N GLY A 105 -0.75 11.45 -12.29
CA GLY A 105 -1.84 11.86 -11.42
C GLY A 105 -2.30 10.85 -10.37
N GLN A 106 -1.81 9.62 -10.42
CA GLN A 106 -2.20 8.62 -9.41
C GLN A 106 -1.54 8.92 -8.07
N ARG A 107 -2.31 8.79 -7.00
CA ARG A 107 -1.78 8.80 -5.64
C ARG A 107 -1.25 7.41 -5.31
N PHE A 108 -0.15 7.36 -4.60
CA PHE A 108 0.44 6.12 -4.11
C PHE A 108 1.21 6.41 -2.81
N CYS A 109 1.58 5.35 -2.09
CA CYS A 109 2.27 5.50 -0.82
C CYS A 109 3.66 4.85 -0.87
N VAL A 110 4.60 5.46 -0.16
CA VAL A 110 5.92 4.89 0.10
C VAL A 110 5.95 4.50 1.57
N VAL A 111 6.08 3.20 1.83
CA VAL A 111 5.94 2.62 3.16
C VAL A 111 7.18 1.82 3.55
N ARG A 112 7.34 1.56 4.83
CA ARG A 112 8.44 0.72 5.31
C ARG A 112 8.24 -0.72 4.85
N ALA A 113 9.35 -1.36 4.48
CA ALA A 113 9.35 -2.76 4.11
C ALA A 113 8.88 -3.62 5.27
N ALA A 114 7.92 -4.50 5.00
CA ALA A 114 7.33 -5.40 5.99
C ALA A 114 7.27 -6.85 5.50
N SER A 115 7.45 -7.09 4.20
CA SER A 115 7.37 -8.45 3.66
C SER A 115 8.61 -9.27 4.03
N THR A 116 8.41 -10.55 4.30
CA THR A 116 9.49 -11.46 4.70
C THR A 116 10.52 -11.69 3.60
N ALA A 117 10.12 -11.54 2.34
CA ALA A 117 11.00 -11.75 1.18
C ALA A 117 11.52 -10.44 0.61
N PHE A 118 11.40 -9.34 1.32
CA PHE A 118 11.77 -8.01 0.81
C PHE A 118 13.23 -7.96 0.35
N ALA A 119 14.15 -8.39 1.20
CA ALA A 119 15.59 -8.27 0.91
C ALA A 119 15.99 -9.00 -0.36
N GLU A 120 15.30 -10.10 -0.68
CA GLU A 120 15.63 -10.95 -1.83
C GLU A 120 14.96 -10.47 -3.10
N ARG A 121 13.78 -9.87 -2.99
CA ARG A 121 12.94 -9.50 -4.14
C ARG A 121 13.04 -8.04 -4.52
N ALA A 122 13.48 -7.18 -3.60
CA ALA A 122 13.53 -5.75 -3.84
C ALA A 122 14.67 -5.39 -4.80
N THR A 123 14.43 -4.37 -5.61
CA THR A 123 15.47 -3.79 -6.47
C THR A 123 16.38 -2.91 -5.62
N GLN A 124 17.69 -3.08 -5.79
CA GLN A 124 18.66 -2.24 -5.12
C GLN A 124 19.00 -1.03 -6.01
N TRP A 125 18.97 0.14 -5.41
CA TRP A 125 19.26 1.40 -6.09
C TRP A 125 20.59 1.97 -5.61
N PRO A 126 21.35 2.64 -6.51
CA PRO A 126 22.60 3.30 -6.13
C PRO A 126 22.44 4.40 -5.08
#